data_1b2b654f06cbe48d0a01b3c7f288b3b8
#
_entry.id   1b2b654f06cbe48d0a01b3c7f288b3b8
#
_cell.length_a   1.000
_cell.length_b   1.000
_cell.length_c   1.000
_cell.angle_alpha   90.00
_cell.angle_beta   90.00
_cell.angle_gamma   90.00
#
_symmetry.space_group_name_H-M   'P 1'
#
loop_
_entity.id
_entity.type
_entity.pdbx_description
1 polymer ?
#
loop_
_entity_poly.entity_id
_entity_poly.type
_entity_poly.pdbx_seq_one_letter_code
_entity_poly.pdbx_strand_id
1 'polypeptide(L)'
;MLTIRRSLRGQRGFAIVSAIFILVVLAALALAITLLTTQTETGHARDMQGSRAYQAARAGLDWGAYQVLDPLNVTATSGAAPLPNCPGAVGNACPAAASPTSATMPSGPLAATVLSGYTVTLQCSCADFTEVGRNIRVFQLKSTATYGAGLAQVERQLSARVSYCRDPNGNPAMQPPYGCS
;
A
#
# COMPACT_ATOMS: atom_id res chain seq x y z
N MET A 1 -14.75 -80.44 -32.31
CA MET A 1 -14.40 -78.98 -32.50
C MET A 1 -15.70 -78.21 -32.57
N LEU A 2 -16.16 -77.62 -31.43
CA LEU A 2 -17.40 -76.83 -31.35
C LEU A 2 -17.04 -75.39 -31.42
N THR A 3 -17.37 -74.70 -32.54
CA THR A 3 -17.19 -73.33 -32.74
C THR A 3 -18.42 -72.57 -32.20
N ILE A 4 -18.30 -71.99 -31.01
CA ILE A 4 -19.34 -71.09 -30.40
C ILE A 4 -19.24 -69.73 -31.08
N ARG A 5 -20.11 -69.47 -32.05
CA ARG A 5 -20.35 -68.13 -32.59
C ARG A 5 -21.20 -67.36 -31.58
N ARG A 6 -20.56 -66.48 -30.78
CA ARG A 6 -21.28 -65.50 -29.98
C ARG A 6 -21.88 -64.46 -30.93
N SER A 7 -23.17 -64.46 -31.04
CA SER A 7 -23.96 -63.43 -31.72
C SER A 7 -23.92 -62.17 -30.91
N LEU A 8 -23.12 -61.16 -31.33
CA LEU A 8 -23.16 -59.81 -30.81
C LEU A 8 -24.36 -59.09 -31.42
N ARG A 9 -25.55 -59.43 -30.98
CA ARG A 9 -26.79 -58.74 -31.37
C ARG A 9 -27.07 -57.62 -30.43
N GLY A 10 -26.94 -56.38 -30.95
CA GLY A 10 -27.93 -55.34 -30.72
C GLY A 10 -27.94 -54.59 -29.37
N GLN A 11 -26.90 -53.78 -29.10
CA GLN A 11 -27.04 -52.65 -28.19
C GLN A 11 -26.62 -51.32 -28.83
N ARG A 12 -26.96 -51.12 -30.11
CA ARG A 12 -26.56 -49.91 -30.85
C ARG A 12 -27.35 -48.65 -30.43
N GLY A 13 -28.55 -48.78 -29.88
CA GLY A 13 -29.35 -47.63 -29.45
C GLY A 13 -28.88 -46.99 -28.14
N PHE A 14 -28.47 -47.76 -27.18
CA PHE A 14 -28.02 -47.28 -25.87
C PHE A 14 -26.64 -46.57 -25.94
N ALA A 15 -25.76 -47.01 -26.85
CA ALA A 15 -24.44 -46.43 -27.02
C ALA A 15 -24.48 -44.95 -27.52
N ILE A 16 -25.44 -44.59 -28.37
CA ILE A 16 -25.60 -43.24 -28.90
C ILE A 16 -26.07 -42.28 -27.79
N VAL A 17 -27.08 -42.72 -27.01
CA VAL A 17 -27.60 -41.92 -25.89
C VAL A 17 -26.51 -41.69 -24.82
N SER A 18 -25.77 -42.74 -24.50
CA SER A 18 -24.65 -42.65 -23.57
C SER A 18 -23.54 -41.70 -24.07
N ALA A 19 -23.21 -41.78 -25.37
CA ALA A 19 -22.20 -40.88 -25.96
C ALA A 19 -22.62 -39.42 -25.92
N ILE A 20 -23.88 -39.10 -26.26
CA ILE A 20 -24.41 -37.72 -26.18
C ILE A 20 -24.40 -37.23 -24.73
N PHE A 21 -24.82 -38.07 -23.78
CA PHE A 21 -24.80 -37.74 -22.36
C PHE A 21 -23.38 -37.41 -21.89
N ILE A 22 -22.38 -38.22 -22.21
CA ILE A 22 -20.98 -37.96 -21.84
C ILE A 22 -20.48 -36.65 -22.47
N LEU A 23 -20.80 -36.39 -23.74
CA LEU A 23 -20.40 -35.14 -24.41
C LEU A 23 -20.99 -33.93 -23.73
N VAL A 24 -22.25 -33.95 -23.34
CA VAL A 24 -22.93 -32.85 -22.65
C VAL A 24 -22.30 -32.61 -21.27
N VAL A 25 -22.01 -33.68 -20.52
CA VAL A 25 -21.37 -33.59 -19.21
C VAL A 25 -19.95 -33.01 -19.33
N LEU A 26 -19.17 -33.52 -20.32
CA LEU A 26 -17.82 -33.00 -20.55
C LEU A 26 -17.82 -31.54 -20.99
N ALA A 27 -18.77 -31.13 -21.83
CA ALA A 27 -18.92 -29.74 -22.24
C ALA A 27 -19.29 -28.84 -21.04
N ALA A 28 -20.20 -29.30 -20.17
CA ALA A 28 -20.55 -28.54 -18.96
C ALA A 28 -19.38 -28.42 -17.97
N LEU A 29 -18.59 -29.48 -17.80
CA LEU A 29 -17.38 -29.47 -16.97
C LEU A 29 -16.31 -28.48 -17.55
N ALA A 30 -16.07 -28.54 -18.85
CA ALA A 30 -15.13 -27.62 -19.50
C ALA A 30 -15.55 -26.18 -19.32
N LEU A 31 -16.84 -25.85 -19.46
CA LEU A 31 -17.36 -24.51 -19.20
C LEU A 31 -17.15 -24.09 -17.75
N ALA A 32 -17.45 -24.98 -16.79
CA ALA A 32 -17.24 -24.69 -15.37
C ALA A 32 -15.77 -24.41 -15.03
N ILE A 33 -14.83 -25.18 -15.60
CA ILE A 33 -13.39 -24.98 -15.40
C ILE A 33 -12.95 -23.62 -15.95
N THR A 34 -13.40 -23.24 -17.16
CA THR A 34 -13.02 -21.94 -17.74
C THR A 34 -13.53 -20.76 -16.91
N LEU A 35 -14.73 -20.84 -16.36
CA LEU A 35 -15.27 -19.80 -15.49
C LEU A 35 -14.47 -19.67 -14.18
N LEU A 36 -14.06 -20.78 -13.58
CA LEU A 36 -13.26 -20.76 -12.36
C LEU A 36 -11.84 -20.22 -12.59
N THR A 37 -11.20 -20.61 -13.70
CA THR A 37 -9.84 -20.12 -14.03
C THR A 37 -9.80 -18.61 -14.27
N THR A 38 -10.76 -18.05 -14.97
CA THR A 38 -10.81 -16.59 -15.21
C THR A 38 -11.01 -15.81 -13.93
N GLN A 39 -11.75 -16.32 -12.96
CA GLN A 39 -11.92 -15.65 -11.65
C GLN A 39 -10.65 -15.70 -10.81
N THR A 40 -9.90 -16.80 -10.84
CA THR A 40 -8.64 -16.93 -10.11
C THR A 40 -7.54 -16.03 -10.68
N GLU A 41 -7.41 -15.94 -12.00
CA GLU A 41 -6.42 -15.07 -12.66
C GLU A 41 -6.65 -13.58 -12.34
N THR A 42 -7.89 -13.11 -12.35
CA THR A 42 -8.23 -11.73 -11.99
C THR A 42 -7.98 -11.45 -10.50
N GLY A 43 -8.20 -12.43 -9.63
CA GLY A 43 -7.87 -12.37 -8.20
C GLY A 43 -6.38 -12.19 -7.97
N HIS A 44 -5.54 -13.03 -8.56
CA HIS A 44 -4.08 -12.96 -8.43
C HIS A 44 -3.49 -11.65 -8.95
N ALA A 45 -4.00 -11.11 -10.06
CA ALA A 45 -3.55 -9.82 -10.58
C ALA A 45 -3.85 -8.67 -9.59
N ARG A 46 -5.03 -8.68 -8.97
CA ARG A 46 -5.42 -7.69 -7.95
C ARG A 46 -4.59 -7.83 -6.67
N ASP A 47 -4.29 -9.04 -6.24
CA ASP A 47 -3.46 -9.29 -5.06
C ASP A 47 -2.03 -8.79 -5.27
N MET A 48 -1.45 -9.02 -6.44
CA MET A 48 -0.14 -8.48 -6.79
C MET A 48 -0.14 -6.95 -6.82
N GLN A 49 -1.15 -6.34 -7.41
CA GLN A 49 -1.29 -4.87 -7.41
C GLN A 49 -1.50 -4.33 -6.00
N GLY A 50 -2.29 -5.02 -5.17
CA GLY A 50 -2.49 -4.67 -3.76
C GLY A 50 -1.20 -4.72 -2.94
N SER A 51 -0.36 -5.73 -3.16
CA SER A 51 0.95 -5.86 -2.52
C SER A 51 1.91 -4.74 -2.95
N ARG A 52 1.94 -4.40 -4.24
CA ARG A 52 2.73 -3.27 -4.75
C ARG A 52 2.23 -1.93 -4.20
N ALA A 53 0.91 -1.72 -4.13
CA ALA A 53 0.32 -0.52 -3.54
C ALA A 53 0.72 -0.38 -2.05
N TYR A 54 0.75 -1.49 -1.31
CA TYR A 54 1.23 -1.50 0.07
C TYR A 54 2.70 -1.05 0.17
N GLN A 55 3.57 -1.57 -0.70
CA GLN A 55 4.98 -1.16 -0.72
C GLN A 55 5.16 0.30 -1.13
N ALA A 56 4.37 0.79 -2.08
CA ALA A 56 4.38 2.20 -2.46
C ALA A 56 3.92 3.10 -1.29
N ALA A 57 2.86 2.72 -0.58
CA ALA A 57 2.41 3.44 0.60
C ALA A 57 3.46 3.42 1.73
N ARG A 58 4.16 2.29 1.91
CA ARG A 58 5.26 2.20 2.87
C ARG A 58 6.42 3.12 2.49
N ALA A 59 6.82 3.15 1.22
CA ALA A 59 7.85 4.08 0.75
C ALA A 59 7.46 5.54 1.01
N GLY A 60 6.17 5.88 0.88
CA GLY A 60 5.66 7.20 1.24
C GLY A 60 5.75 7.51 2.74
N LEU A 61 5.52 6.52 3.62
CA LEU A 61 5.75 6.70 5.05
C LEU A 61 7.23 6.89 5.39
N ASP A 62 8.11 6.10 4.77
CA ASP A 62 9.57 6.19 4.99
C ASP A 62 10.08 7.57 4.51
N TRP A 63 9.60 8.03 3.35
CA TRP A 63 9.89 9.38 2.86
C TRP A 63 9.37 10.46 3.82
N GLY A 64 8.14 10.33 4.31
CA GLY A 64 7.54 11.25 5.27
C GLY A 64 8.30 11.28 6.60
N ALA A 65 8.68 10.11 7.11
CA ALA A 65 9.48 9.99 8.32
C ALA A 65 10.87 10.66 8.14
N TYR A 66 11.51 10.45 6.99
CA TYR A 66 12.75 11.13 6.66
C TYR A 66 12.58 12.65 6.69
N GLN A 67 11.52 13.18 6.06
CA GLN A 67 11.25 14.62 6.02
C GLN A 67 11.05 15.23 7.41
N VAL A 68 10.32 14.55 8.31
CA VAL A 68 10.06 15.07 9.67
C VAL A 68 11.22 14.83 10.64
N LEU A 69 12.12 13.88 10.34
CA LEU A 69 13.28 13.59 11.17
C LEU A 69 14.56 14.28 10.67
N ASP A 70 14.55 14.83 9.45
CA ASP A 70 15.72 15.52 8.88
C ASP A 70 16.11 16.71 9.78
N PRO A 71 17.33 16.74 10.31
CA PRO A 71 17.82 17.85 11.14
C PRO A 71 17.80 19.19 10.42
N LEU A 72 17.81 19.21 9.08
CA LEU A 72 17.77 20.41 8.25
C LEU A 72 16.36 20.92 8.00
N ASN A 73 15.34 20.11 8.25
CA ASN A 73 13.92 20.48 8.17
C ASN A 73 13.46 21.20 9.44
N VAL A 74 14.21 22.20 9.87
CA VAL A 74 13.88 22.97 11.06
C VAL A 74 13.48 24.38 10.65
N THR A 75 12.27 24.77 10.99
CA THR A 75 11.85 26.16 10.93
C THR A 75 12.38 26.86 12.17
N ALA A 76 13.31 27.81 11.98
CA ALA A 76 13.84 28.62 13.05
C ALA A 76 12.72 29.43 13.71
N THR A 77 12.31 29.03 14.91
CA THR A 77 11.57 29.89 15.83
C THR A 77 12.56 30.60 16.71
N SER A 78 12.44 31.92 16.79
CA SER A 78 13.31 32.77 17.59
C SER A 78 13.41 32.26 19.04
N GLY A 79 14.58 31.79 19.43
CA GLY A 79 14.98 31.58 20.83
C GLY A 79 14.65 30.22 21.46
N ALA A 80 14.02 29.30 20.77
CA ALA A 80 13.79 27.91 21.24
C ALA A 80 14.43 26.91 20.28
N ALA A 81 14.78 25.74 20.76
CA ALA A 81 15.24 24.65 19.91
C ALA A 81 14.21 24.41 18.78
N PRO A 82 14.61 24.59 17.52
CA PRO A 82 13.66 24.51 16.41
C PRO A 82 13.10 23.10 16.30
N LEU A 83 11.76 22.97 16.16
CA LEU A 83 11.08 21.71 15.91
C LEU A 83 10.87 21.54 14.40
N PRO A 84 11.04 20.33 13.86
CA PRO A 84 10.72 20.05 12.47
C PRO A 84 9.23 20.24 12.19
N ASN A 85 8.88 20.43 10.91
CA ASN A 85 7.49 20.63 10.51
C ASN A 85 7.03 19.53 9.53
N CYS A 86 5.72 19.44 9.32
CA CYS A 86 5.13 18.55 8.33
C CYS A 86 5.57 18.93 6.90
N PRO A 87 5.81 17.96 6.01
CA PRO A 87 6.00 18.21 4.59
C PRO A 87 4.82 19.01 4.00
N GLY A 88 5.13 20.07 3.25
CA GLY A 88 4.12 20.94 2.67
C GLY A 88 3.48 21.94 3.62
N ALA A 89 3.87 21.98 4.90
CA ALA A 89 3.40 23.00 5.82
C ALA A 89 4.04 24.37 5.52
N VAL A 90 3.23 25.41 5.64
CA VAL A 90 3.70 26.80 5.50
C VAL A 90 3.86 27.40 6.90
N GLY A 91 5.05 27.94 7.17
CA GLY A 91 5.37 28.54 8.46
C GLY A 91 5.69 27.50 9.55
N ASN A 92 5.65 27.94 10.83
CA ASN A 92 6.07 27.16 11.99
C ASN A 92 4.92 26.44 12.69
N ALA A 93 3.69 26.64 12.24
CA ALA A 93 2.51 26.08 12.87
C ALA A 93 2.41 24.56 12.58
N CYS A 94 2.15 23.81 13.65
CA CYS A 94 1.85 22.41 13.57
C CYS A 94 0.46 22.20 12.95
N PRO A 95 0.32 21.53 11.79
CA PRO A 95 -0.98 21.24 11.19
C PRO A 95 -1.82 20.35 12.11
N ALA A 96 -3.06 20.78 12.38
CA ALA A 96 -3.98 19.99 13.21
C ALA A 96 -4.46 18.72 12.50
N ALA A 97 -4.87 17.70 13.27
CA ALA A 97 -5.41 16.46 12.71
C ALA A 97 -6.68 16.68 11.86
N ALA A 98 -7.46 17.73 12.16
CA ALA A 98 -8.64 18.10 11.38
C ALA A 98 -8.30 18.77 10.03
N SER A 99 -7.09 19.32 9.88
CA SER A 99 -6.62 20.00 8.67
C SER A 99 -5.16 19.60 8.40
N PRO A 100 -4.89 18.33 8.08
CA PRO A 100 -3.53 17.86 7.81
C PRO A 100 -2.98 18.51 6.55
N THR A 101 -1.67 18.72 6.49
CA THR A 101 -1.02 19.07 5.24
C THR A 101 -0.95 17.85 4.33
N SER A 102 -1.00 18.09 3.03
CA SER A 102 -0.88 17.03 2.03
C SER A 102 0.29 17.34 1.10
N ALA A 103 1.16 16.36 0.92
CA ALA A 103 2.30 16.43 0.00
C ALA A 103 2.33 15.17 -0.87
N THR A 104 2.58 15.34 -2.16
CA THR A 104 2.79 14.21 -3.06
C THR A 104 4.28 13.86 -3.05
N MET A 105 4.58 12.59 -2.85
CA MET A 105 5.95 12.08 -2.94
C MET A 105 6.49 12.30 -4.36
N PRO A 106 7.70 12.83 -4.54
CA PRO A 106 8.32 12.94 -5.86
C PRO A 106 8.36 11.58 -6.58
N SER A 107 8.06 11.57 -7.87
CA SER A 107 8.06 10.34 -8.65
C SER A 107 9.46 9.74 -8.86
N GLY A 108 10.53 10.54 -8.73
CA GLY A 108 11.91 10.11 -8.95
C GLY A 108 12.32 8.83 -8.22
N PRO A 109 12.09 8.69 -6.91
CA PRO A 109 12.42 7.47 -6.18
C PRO A 109 11.67 6.21 -6.64
N LEU A 110 10.49 6.37 -7.24
CA LEU A 110 9.66 5.27 -7.72
C LEU A 110 9.86 4.99 -9.22
N ALA A 111 10.39 5.97 -9.99
CA ALA A 111 10.43 5.94 -11.45
C ALA A 111 11.19 4.76 -12.05
N ALA A 112 12.25 4.30 -11.40
CA ALA A 112 13.07 3.17 -11.85
C ALA A 112 12.65 1.83 -11.23
N THR A 113 11.51 1.76 -10.57
CA THR A 113 11.04 0.58 -9.85
C THR A 113 9.73 0.03 -10.45
N VAL A 114 9.33 -1.15 -9.98
CA VAL A 114 8.01 -1.74 -10.28
C VAL A 114 6.83 -0.93 -9.72
N LEU A 115 7.11 0.17 -9.01
CA LEU A 115 6.14 1.07 -8.39
C LEU A 115 5.94 2.36 -9.19
N SER A 116 6.55 2.50 -10.38
CA SER A 116 6.55 3.74 -11.18
C SER A 116 5.16 4.26 -11.57
N GLY A 117 4.14 3.39 -11.59
CA GLY A 117 2.76 3.78 -11.91
C GLY A 117 1.91 4.20 -10.71
N TYR A 118 2.48 4.20 -9.50
CA TYR A 118 1.76 4.57 -8.29
C TYR A 118 1.92 6.05 -7.97
N THR A 119 0.81 6.71 -7.63
CA THR A 119 0.81 8.04 -7.02
C THR A 119 0.74 7.88 -5.52
N VAL A 120 1.70 8.46 -4.81
CA VAL A 120 1.79 8.38 -3.36
C VAL A 120 1.57 9.77 -2.77
N THR A 121 0.53 9.91 -1.95
CA THR A 121 0.18 11.13 -1.24
C THR A 121 0.38 10.93 0.25
N LEU A 122 1.15 11.82 0.87
CA LEU A 122 1.38 11.85 2.30
C LEU A 122 0.54 12.96 2.94
N GLN A 123 -0.28 12.61 3.91
CA GLN A 123 -0.92 13.54 4.82
C GLN A 123 -0.15 13.57 6.14
N CYS A 124 0.08 14.77 6.68
CA CYS A 124 0.81 14.95 7.91
C CYS A 124 0.08 15.94 8.82
N SER A 125 -0.07 15.56 10.06
CA SER A 125 -0.48 16.43 11.15
C SER A 125 0.45 16.24 12.34
N CYS A 126 0.49 17.18 13.26
CA CYS A 126 1.30 17.07 14.45
C CYS A 126 0.61 17.65 15.69
N ALA A 127 1.18 17.36 16.84
CA ALA A 127 0.79 17.94 18.13
C ALA A 127 2.06 18.21 18.96
N ASP A 128 2.09 19.35 19.61
CA ASP A 128 3.20 19.75 20.46
C ASP A 128 2.89 19.50 21.93
N PHE A 129 3.87 18.98 22.63
CA PHE A 129 3.81 18.69 24.05
C PHE A 129 5.08 19.23 24.71
N THR A 130 4.96 19.61 25.99
CA THR A 130 6.12 19.93 26.83
C THR A 130 6.15 18.94 27.99
N GLU A 131 7.25 18.22 28.12
CA GLU A 131 7.43 17.24 29.17
C GLU A 131 8.80 17.45 29.82
N VAL A 132 8.81 17.65 31.15
CA VAL A 132 10.04 17.89 31.92
C VAL A 132 10.98 18.96 31.30
N GLY A 133 10.38 20.05 30.80
CA GLY A 133 11.12 21.15 30.16
C GLY A 133 11.60 20.86 28.73
N ARG A 134 11.28 19.71 28.16
CA ARG A 134 11.60 19.32 26.80
C ARG A 134 10.41 19.54 25.89
N ASN A 135 10.67 19.94 24.64
CA ASN A 135 9.65 20.11 23.62
C ASN A 135 9.55 18.84 22.78
N ILE A 136 8.37 18.22 22.79
CA ILE A 136 8.08 16.98 22.05
C ILE A 136 7.04 17.31 20.99
N ARG A 137 7.35 17.00 19.73
CA ARG A 137 6.39 17.05 18.62
C ARG A 137 6.08 15.65 18.18
N VAL A 138 4.80 15.28 18.19
CA VAL A 138 4.32 13.99 17.72
C VAL A 138 3.66 14.19 16.36
N PHE A 139 4.24 13.59 15.34
CA PHE A 139 3.71 13.59 13.99
C PHE A 139 2.79 12.38 13.77
N GLN A 140 1.68 12.60 13.10
CA GLN A 140 0.84 11.56 12.54
C GLN A 140 0.95 11.61 11.03
N LEU A 141 1.57 10.60 10.46
CA LEU A 141 1.79 10.44 9.03
C LEU A 141 0.79 9.43 8.48
N LYS A 142 0.18 9.73 7.33
CA LYS A 142 -0.77 8.89 6.64
C LYS A 142 -0.43 8.89 5.16
N SER A 143 0.09 7.80 4.67
CA SER A 143 0.47 7.62 3.27
C SER A 143 -0.59 6.83 2.52
N THR A 144 -1.01 7.34 1.38
CA THR A 144 -1.97 6.71 0.48
C THR A 144 -1.32 6.50 -0.88
N ALA A 145 -1.23 5.26 -1.31
CA ALA A 145 -0.76 4.91 -2.65
C ALA A 145 -1.94 4.48 -3.52
N THR A 146 -2.05 5.08 -4.70
CA THR A 146 -3.11 4.80 -5.67
C THR A 146 -2.51 4.40 -7.02
N TYR A 147 -3.16 3.45 -7.69
CA TYR A 147 -2.83 2.99 -9.03
C TYR A 147 -4.09 2.74 -9.83
N GLY A 148 -4.09 3.13 -11.11
CA GLY A 148 -5.24 2.96 -11.99
C GLY A 148 -6.34 4.00 -11.76
N ALA A 149 -7.51 3.76 -12.36
CA ALA A 149 -8.67 4.64 -12.26
C ALA A 149 -9.98 3.84 -12.31
N GLY A 150 -11.05 4.42 -11.78
CA GLY A 150 -12.41 3.85 -11.81
C GLY A 150 -12.48 2.51 -11.07
N LEU A 151 -13.17 1.53 -11.64
CA LEU A 151 -13.38 0.20 -11.04
C LEU A 151 -12.11 -0.67 -10.94
N ALA A 152 -11.06 -0.30 -11.67
CA ALA A 152 -9.75 -0.96 -11.63
C ALA A 152 -8.75 -0.25 -10.70
N GLN A 153 -9.19 0.77 -9.98
CA GLN A 153 -8.33 1.48 -9.04
C GLN A 153 -7.96 0.58 -7.85
N VAL A 154 -6.67 0.57 -7.55
CA VAL A 154 -6.12 -0.06 -6.35
C VAL A 154 -5.58 1.03 -5.44
N GLU A 155 -6.01 1.01 -4.19
CA GLU A 155 -5.58 1.95 -3.17
C GLU A 155 -5.15 1.20 -1.91
N ARG A 156 -4.07 1.65 -1.30
CA ARG A 156 -3.62 1.22 0.02
C ARG A 156 -3.20 2.42 0.85
N GLN A 157 -3.60 2.40 2.11
CA GLN A 157 -3.32 3.45 3.06
C GLN A 157 -2.63 2.87 4.27
N LEU A 158 -1.55 3.53 4.69
CA LEU A 158 -0.79 3.20 5.88
C LEU A 158 -0.65 4.45 6.75
N SER A 159 -0.55 4.26 8.05
CA SER A 159 -0.32 5.35 9.00
C SER A 159 0.80 4.98 9.97
N ALA A 160 1.55 6.00 10.37
CA ALA A 160 2.60 5.89 11.38
C ALA A 160 2.58 7.12 12.27
N ARG A 161 3.09 6.97 13.50
CA ARG A 161 3.37 8.07 14.42
C ARG A 161 4.86 8.14 14.64
N VAL A 162 5.39 9.37 14.56
CA VAL A 162 6.81 9.65 14.76
C VAL A 162 6.90 10.76 15.80
N SER A 163 7.66 10.54 16.85
CA SER A 163 7.92 11.57 17.86
C SER A 163 9.31 12.16 17.65
N TYR A 164 9.39 13.46 17.80
CA TYR A 164 10.62 14.22 17.75
C TYR A 164 10.77 15.04 19.03
N CYS A 165 11.89 14.91 19.71
CA CYS A 165 12.14 15.59 20.97
C CYS A 165 13.29 16.59 20.81
N ARG A 166 13.10 17.78 21.39
CA ARG A 166 14.12 18.83 21.51
C ARG A 166 14.24 19.28 22.97
N ASP A 167 15.46 19.35 23.43
CA ASP A 167 15.81 19.94 24.71
C ASP A 167 16.27 21.41 24.47
N PRO A 168 15.51 22.43 24.91
CA PRO A 168 15.90 23.83 24.73
C PRO A 168 17.22 24.19 25.39
N ASN A 169 17.61 23.44 26.44
CA ASN A 169 18.86 23.59 27.17
C ASN A 169 19.97 22.64 26.66
N GLY A 170 19.67 21.85 25.64
CA GLY A 170 20.61 20.88 25.08
C GLY A 170 21.75 21.51 24.30
N ASN A 171 22.77 20.72 24.00
CA ASN A 171 23.93 21.17 23.26
C ASN A 171 23.63 21.32 21.76
N PRO A 172 23.78 22.53 21.17
CA PRO A 172 23.58 22.75 19.74
C PRO A 172 24.58 22.02 18.84
N ALA A 173 25.72 21.61 19.38
CA ALA A 173 26.76 20.88 18.64
C ALA A 173 26.52 19.34 18.59
N MET A 174 25.52 18.83 19.30
CA MET A 174 25.15 17.41 19.22
C MET A 174 24.49 17.10 17.88
N GLN A 175 24.53 15.83 17.47
CA GLN A 175 23.81 15.31 16.32
C GLN A 175 22.75 14.29 16.79
N PRO A 176 21.46 14.58 16.63
CA PRO A 176 20.85 15.82 16.14
C PRO A 176 21.02 16.99 17.15
N PRO A 177 21.13 18.23 16.66
CA PRO A 177 21.27 19.41 17.54
C PRO A 177 20.09 19.49 18.52
N TYR A 178 20.37 19.81 19.80
CA TYR A 178 19.37 19.86 20.86
C TYR A 178 18.56 18.55 21.07
N GLY A 179 19.10 17.40 20.70
CA GLY A 179 18.46 16.10 20.94
C GLY A 179 18.22 15.86 22.43
N CYS A 180 17.10 15.22 22.76
CA CYS A 180 16.86 14.74 24.12
C CYS A 180 17.78 13.54 24.40
N SER A 181 18.55 13.61 25.47
CA SER A 181 19.33 12.49 26.03
C SER A 181 18.58 11.84 27.19
#